data_a3f7b16ba58c89fee6f0142122114974
#
_entry.id   a3f7b16ba58c89fee6f0142122114974
#
_cell.length_a   1.000
_cell.length_b   1.000
_cell.length_c   1.000
_cell.angle_alpha   90.00
_cell.angle_beta   90.00
_cell.angle_gamma   90.00
#
_symmetry.space_group_name_H-M   'P 1'
#
loop_
_entity.id
_entity.type
_entity.pdbx_description
1 polymer ?
#
loop_
_entity_poly.entity_id
_entity_poly.type
_entity_poly.pdbx_seq_one_letter_code
_entity_poly.pdbx_strand_id
1 'polypeptide(L)'
;MKIQLTTMVLGVCLLAGCGMFKGGSKPEAQLPAGTGTAATAQPPWGGNPQQPPKRGIPPAAAKASRGKVAHVDAALGFVVIDFTFSALPAAGMRFGVFRNGLRIGEITTTKMVDEAFQVADINKGDIRMGDDVRFD
;
A
#
# COMPACT_ATOMS: atom_id res chain seq x y z
N MET A 1 17.81 -13.43 -44.39
CA MET A 1 16.68 -12.49 -44.39
C MET A 1 17.11 -11.27 -43.56
N LYS A 2 17.16 -10.13 -44.25
CA LYS A 2 17.64 -8.86 -43.67
C LYS A 2 16.54 -8.22 -42.83
N ILE A 3 16.76 -7.97 -41.57
CA ILE A 3 15.82 -7.24 -40.73
C ILE A 3 16.32 -5.82 -40.59
N GLN A 4 15.51 -4.92 -41.09
CA GLN A 4 15.66 -3.48 -41.16
C GLN A 4 15.83 -2.84 -39.78
N LEU A 5 16.90 -2.09 -39.70
CA LEU A 5 17.15 -1.10 -38.65
C LEU A 5 16.21 0.09 -38.88
N THR A 6 15.30 0.36 -37.97
CA THR A 6 14.51 1.60 -38.01
C THR A 6 14.91 2.47 -36.82
N THR A 7 15.80 3.39 -37.16
CA THR A 7 16.17 4.57 -36.38
C THR A 7 15.03 5.57 -36.49
N MET A 8 14.49 6.07 -35.39
CA MET A 8 13.77 7.36 -35.40
C MET A 8 13.70 8.00 -34.02
N VAL A 9 14.47 8.98 -33.90
CA VAL A 9 14.20 10.44 -33.72
C VAL A 9 13.81 10.85 -32.31
N LEU A 10 14.76 11.39 -31.70
CA LEU A 10 14.97 12.67 -30.98
C LEU A 10 13.71 13.54 -30.85
N GLY A 11 13.20 13.66 -29.65
CA GLY A 11 12.21 14.66 -29.23
C GLY A 11 12.63 15.30 -27.92
N VAL A 12 13.46 16.35 -28.03
CA VAL A 12 13.80 17.26 -26.93
C VAL A 12 12.60 18.18 -26.70
N CYS A 13 11.95 18.10 -25.55
CA CYS A 13 11.06 19.16 -25.04
C CYS A 13 11.58 19.64 -23.70
N LEU A 14 12.38 20.68 -23.75
CA LEU A 14 12.67 21.61 -22.67
C LEU A 14 11.40 22.43 -22.39
N LEU A 15 10.81 22.27 -21.23
CA LEU A 15 9.90 23.24 -20.64
C LEU A 15 10.33 23.52 -19.20
N ALA A 16 11.10 24.59 -19.08
CA ALA A 16 11.37 25.27 -17.83
C ALA A 16 10.05 25.89 -17.33
N GLY A 17 9.58 25.44 -16.19
CA GLY A 17 8.47 26.01 -15.44
C GLY A 17 8.91 26.35 -14.02
N CYS A 18 9.55 27.52 -13.84
CA CYS A 18 9.71 28.16 -12.54
C CYS A 18 8.34 28.60 -12.03
N GLY A 19 7.80 27.95 -11.03
CA GLY A 19 6.67 28.38 -10.23
C GLY A 19 7.14 28.69 -8.82
N MET A 20 7.58 29.94 -8.58
CA MET A 20 7.73 30.51 -7.24
C MET A 20 6.35 30.61 -6.59
N PHE A 21 6.09 29.85 -5.55
CA PHE A 21 5.03 30.13 -4.60
C PHE A 21 5.64 30.67 -3.31
N LYS A 22 5.64 31.99 -3.23
CA LYS A 22 5.99 32.78 -2.06
C LYS A 22 4.67 33.19 -1.38
N GLY A 23 4.58 32.97 -0.07
CA GLY A 23 3.73 33.75 0.81
C GLY A 23 2.45 33.09 1.25
N GLY A 24 2.32 32.88 2.53
CA GLY A 24 1.11 32.54 3.24
C GLY A 24 1.33 32.68 4.74
N SER A 25 1.08 33.87 5.22
CA SER A 25 1.14 34.41 6.56
C SER A 25 0.56 33.51 7.63
N LYS A 26 1.31 33.41 8.70
CA LYS A 26 0.92 32.91 10.03
C LYS A 26 -0.09 33.87 10.64
N PRO A 27 -1.29 33.47 11.03
CA PRO A 27 -2.06 34.21 12.03
C PRO A 27 -1.68 33.72 13.41
N GLU A 28 -1.05 34.62 14.13
CA GLU A 28 -0.86 34.59 15.55
C GLU A 28 -2.22 34.85 16.20
N ALA A 29 -2.80 33.83 16.84
CA ALA A 29 -4.00 33.97 17.64
C ALA A 29 -3.60 33.99 19.11
N GLN A 30 -3.74 35.17 19.67
CA GLN A 30 -3.60 35.47 21.10
C GLN A 30 -4.47 34.56 21.96
N LEU A 31 -3.85 34.00 22.99
CA LEU A 31 -4.54 33.41 24.16
C LEU A 31 -5.18 34.53 24.99
N PRO A 32 -6.45 34.43 25.37
CA PRO A 32 -6.94 35.09 26.56
C PRO A 32 -6.62 34.20 27.76
N ALA A 33 -5.91 34.80 28.72
CA ALA A 33 -5.77 34.29 30.06
C ALA A 33 -7.15 34.26 30.73
N GLY A 34 -7.66 33.06 30.94
CA GLY A 34 -8.86 32.81 31.73
C GLY A 34 -8.52 31.95 32.92
N THR A 35 -8.29 32.61 34.05
CA THR A 35 -8.25 31.99 35.38
C THR A 35 -9.64 31.46 35.69
N GLY A 36 -9.83 30.17 35.67
CA GLY A 36 -11.08 29.53 36.05
C GLY A 36 -10.80 28.16 36.67
N THR A 37 -10.59 28.17 37.99
CA THR A 37 -10.62 26.96 38.79
C THR A 37 -12.04 26.40 38.81
N ALA A 38 -12.32 25.42 37.97
CA ALA A 38 -13.50 24.60 38.04
C ALA A 38 -13.06 23.16 38.24
N ALA A 39 -13.22 22.68 39.46
CA ALA A 39 -13.14 21.27 39.77
C ALA A 39 -14.21 20.54 39.00
N THR A 40 -13.86 20.02 37.83
CA THR A 40 -14.76 19.15 37.06
C THR A 40 -14.62 17.75 37.62
N ALA A 41 -15.67 17.37 38.38
CA ALA A 41 -15.88 15.99 38.80
C ALA A 41 -15.75 15.07 37.57
N GLN A 42 -14.73 14.23 37.56
CA GLN A 42 -14.63 13.13 36.59
C GLN A 42 -15.87 12.25 36.72
N PRO A 43 -16.59 12.00 35.62
CA PRO A 43 -17.64 10.99 35.65
C PRO A 43 -17.00 9.64 35.96
N PRO A 44 -17.64 8.74 36.71
CA PRO A 44 -17.08 7.47 37.17
C PRO A 44 -16.94 6.41 36.03
N TRP A 45 -17.13 6.84 34.80
CA TRP A 45 -16.90 6.01 33.62
C TRP A 45 -15.51 6.32 33.06
N GLY A 46 -14.51 5.72 33.63
CA GLY A 46 -13.14 5.72 33.11
C GLY A 46 -13.05 5.00 31.79
N GLY A 47 -13.79 5.46 30.80
CA GLY A 47 -13.63 5.08 29.40
C GLY A 47 -12.52 5.93 28.83
N ASN A 48 -11.32 5.36 28.75
CA ASN A 48 -10.28 5.82 27.84
C ASN A 48 -10.96 6.10 26.48
N PRO A 49 -10.79 7.29 25.84
CA PRO A 49 -11.33 7.50 24.51
C PRO A 49 -10.77 6.39 23.63
N GLN A 50 -11.60 5.41 23.35
CA GLN A 50 -11.25 4.24 22.57
C GLN A 50 -10.79 4.75 21.21
N GLN A 51 -9.51 4.64 20.95
CA GLN A 51 -9.01 4.60 19.60
C GLN A 51 -9.97 3.69 18.82
N PRO A 52 -10.50 4.17 17.68
CA PRO A 52 -11.34 3.32 16.85
C PRO A 52 -10.55 2.03 16.64
N PRO A 53 -11.15 0.86 16.87
CA PRO A 53 -10.43 -0.39 16.74
C PRO A 53 -9.79 -0.38 15.37
N LYS A 54 -8.47 -0.45 15.33
CA LYS A 54 -7.76 -0.78 14.10
C LYS A 54 -8.44 -2.05 13.63
N ARG A 55 -9.25 -1.96 12.59
CA ARG A 55 -9.84 -3.13 11.95
C ARG A 55 -8.69 -3.92 11.31
N GLY A 56 -7.91 -4.58 12.15
CA GLY A 56 -7.09 -5.67 11.71
C GLY A 56 -8.05 -6.76 11.27
N ILE A 57 -7.98 -7.15 10.02
CA ILE A 57 -8.64 -8.35 9.55
C ILE A 57 -8.19 -9.47 10.48
N PRO A 58 -9.11 -10.27 11.05
CA PRO A 58 -8.72 -11.32 11.95
C PRO A 58 -7.67 -12.23 11.28
N PRO A 59 -6.66 -12.70 12.02
CA PRO A 59 -5.61 -13.55 11.45
C PRO A 59 -6.15 -14.77 10.69
N ALA A 60 -7.34 -15.23 11.05
CA ALA A 60 -8.05 -16.31 10.36
C ALA A 60 -8.45 -15.95 8.92
N ALA A 61 -8.85 -14.71 8.64
CA ALA A 61 -9.21 -14.28 7.28
C ALA A 61 -7.97 -14.21 6.38
N ALA A 62 -6.84 -13.77 6.93
CA ALA A 62 -5.58 -13.75 6.22
C ALA A 62 -5.10 -15.14 5.80
N LYS A 63 -5.27 -16.14 6.66
CA LYS A 63 -4.92 -17.54 6.35
C LYS A 63 -5.77 -18.14 5.23
N ALA A 64 -6.97 -17.60 5.00
CA ALA A 64 -7.85 -18.03 3.92
C ALA A 64 -7.57 -17.34 2.59
N SER A 65 -6.81 -16.22 2.60
CA SER A 65 -6.52 -15.46 1.39
C SER A 65 -5.58 -16.23 0.47
N ARG A 66 -6.04 -16.44 -0.75
CA ARG A 66 -5.26 -17.06 -1.83
C ARG A 66 -5.43 -16.23 -3.08
N GLY A 67 -4.34 -15.96 -3.77
CA GLY A 67 -4.35 -15.17 -4.99
C GLY A 67 -3.45 -15.77 -6.05
N LYS A 68 -3.49 -15.17 -7.22
CA LYS A 68 -2.61 -15.50 -8.33
C LYS A 68 -1.92 -14.22 -8.83
N VAL A 69 -0.65 -14.31 -9.16
CA VAL A 69 0.09 -13.19 -9.72
C VAL A 69 -0.44 -12.88 -11.11
N ALA A 70 -1.07 -11.70 -11.27
CA ALA A 70 -1.62 -11.22 -12.52
C ALA A 70 -0.62 -10.39 -13.32
N HIS A 71 0.25 -9.64 -12.65
CA HIS A 71 1.28 -8.82 -13.27
C HIS A 71 2.52 -8.75 -12.40
N VAL A 72 3.68 -8.58 -13.04
CA VAL A 72 4.99 -8.43 -12.36
C VAL A 72 5.74 -7.26 -12.97
N ASP A 73 6.18 -6.33 -12.17
CA ASP A 73 7.17 -5.32 -12.53
C ASP A 73 8.42 -5.52 -11.69
N ALA A 74 9.36 -6.28 -12.24
CA ALA A 74 10.61 -6.59 -11.55
C ALA A 74 11.56 -5.37 -11.43
N ALA A 75 11.44 -4.38 -12.32
CA ALA A 75 12.25 -3.17 -12.30
C ALA A 75 11.84 -2.25 -11.15
N LEU A 76 10.55 -2.17 -10.87
CA LEU A 76 9.98 -1.40 -9.77
C LEU A 76 9.80 -2.23 -8.49
N GLY A 77 9.99 -3.55 -8.57
CA GLY A 77 9.95 -4.43 -7.41
C GLY A 77 8.56 -4.71 -6.86
N PHE A 78 7.51 -4.66 -7.70
CA PHE A 78 6.15 -4.96 -7.28
C PHE A 78 5.45 -6.00 -8.16
N VAL A 79 4.38 -6.56 -7.61
CA VAL A 79 3.46 -7.45 -8.31
C VAL A 79 2.02 -7.00 -8.10
N VAL A 80 1.14 -7.33 -9.04
CA VAL A 80 -0.31 -7.23 -8.89
C VAL A 80 -0.86 -8.65 -8.71
N ILE A 81 -1.67 -8.83 -7.68
CA ILE A 81 -2.24 -10.13 -7.30
C ILE A 81 -3.74 -10.07 -7.50
N ASP A 82 -4.28 -11.07 -8.14
CA ASP A 82 -5.71 -11.31 -8.30
C ASP A 82 -6.23 -12.17 -7.14
N PHE A 83 -7.17 -11.63 -6.37
CA PHE A 83 -7.88 -12.28 -5.27
C PHE A 83 -9.36 -12.50 -5.59
N THR A 84 -9.78 -12.54 -6.86
CA THR A 84 -11.19 -12.65 -7.27
C THR A 84 -11.95 -13.76 -6.56
N PHE A 85 -11.28 -14.87 -6.25
CA PHE A 85 -11.89 -16.04 -5.59
C PHE A 85 -11.57 -16.14 -4.09
N SER A 86 -11.12 -15.04 -3.48
CA SER A 86 -10.66 -15.04 -2.10
C SER A 86 -10.89 -13.68 -1.45
N ALA A 87 -10.84 -13.64 -0.12
CA ALA A 87 -10.86 -12.36 0.59
C ALA A 87 -9.57 -11.59 0.37
N LEU A 88 -9.69 -10.28 0.09
CA LEU A 88 -8.55 -9.38 0.04
C LEU A 88 -7.86 -9.33 1.40
N PRO A 89 -6.55 -9.54 1.46
CA PRO A 89 -5.80 -9.41 2.71
C PRO A 89 -5.61 -7.95 3.12
N ALA A 90 -5.31 -7.72 4.39
CA ALA A 90 -4.91 -6.41 4.86
C ALA A 90 -3.55 -6.00 4.27
N ALA A 91 -3.31 -4.70 4.17
CA ALA A 91 -2.00 -4.17 3.82
C ALA A 91 -0.95 -4.52 4.88
N GLY A 92 0.29 -4.73 4.45
CA GLY A 92 1.42 -5.07 5.30
C GLY A 92 1.51 -6.54 5.67
N MET A 93 0.69 -7.39 5.08
CA MET A 93 0.76 -8.84 5.31
C MET A 93 1.77 -9.51 4.40
N ARG A 94 2.50 -10.48 4.94
CA ARG A 94 3.45 -11.29 4.18
C ARG A 94 2.79 -12.53 3.63
N PHE A 95 3.12 -12.83 2.38
CA PHE A 95 2.65 -14.01 1.67
C PHE A 95 3.80 -14.75 1.01
N GLY A 96 3.71 -16.07 1.00
CA GLY A 96 4.57 -16.91 0.20
C GLY A 96 4.08 -16.96 -1.24
N VAL A 97 5.02 -16.96 -2.19
CA VAL A 97 4.75 -17.19 -3.61
C VAL A 97 5.24 -18.57 -3.99
N PHE A 98 4.39 -19.31 -4.70
CA PHE A 98 4.61 -20.72 -5.00
C PHE A 98 4.45 -20.99 -6.49
N ARG A 99 5.34 -21.81 -7.04
CA ARG A 99 5.28 -22.35 -8.40
C ARG A 99 5.38 -23.86 -8.33
N ASN A 100 4.39 -24.57 -8.90
CA ASN A 100 4.32 -26.03 -8.84
C ASN A 100 4.42 -26.59 -7.38
N GLY A 101 3.84 -25.86 -6.42
CA GLY A 101 3.88 -26.23 -5.01
C GLY A 101 5.17 -25.88 -4.26
N LEU A 102 6.21 -25.45 -4.96
CA LEU A 102 7.47 -25.02 -4.36
C LEU A 102 7.42 -23.54 -4.02
N ARG A 103 7.86 -23.15 -2.84
CA ARG A 103 8.02 -21.75 -2.45
C ARG A 103 9.19 -21.12 -3.19
N ILE A 104 8.91 -20.10 -4.00
CA ILE A 104 9.90 -19.42 -4.83
C ILE A 104 10.16 -17.98 -4.40
N GLY A 105 9.29 -17.40 -3.57
CA GLY A 105 9.42 -16.02 -3.19
C GLY A 105 8.56 -15.62 -2.00
N GLU A 106 8.65 -14.35 -1.67
CA GLU A 106 7.89 -13.70 -0.61
C GLU A 106 7.53 -12.27 -1.03
N ILE A 107 6.33 -11.87 -0.69
CA ILE A 107 5.80 -10.53 -0.98
C ILE A 107 5.14 -9.94 0.27
N THR A 108 4.97 -8.60 0.27
CA THR A 108 4.22 -7.88 1.28
C THR A 108 3.12 -7.05 0.61
N THR A 109 1.87 -7.26 1.02
CA THR A 109 0.72 -6.54 0.47
C THR A 109 0.77 -5.06 0.83
N THR A 110 0.35 -4.20 -0.11
CA THR A 110 0.26 -2.75 0.08
C THR A 110 -1.19 -2.31 0.29
N LYS A 111 -1.41 -1.00 0.46
CA LYS A 111 -2.76 -0.39 0.55
C LYS A 111 -3.41 -0.18 -0.81
N MET A 112 -2.68 -0.39 -1.90
CA MET A 112 -3.16 -0.18 -3.26
C MET A 112 -4.01 -1.37 -3.68
N VAL A 113 -5.31 -1.13 -3.72
CA VAL A 113 -6.33 -2.13 -4.05
C VAL A 113 -7.25 -1.54 -5.11
N ASP A 114 -7.58 -2.34 -6.10
CA ASP A 114 -8.57 -2.04 -7.12
C ASP A 114 -9.45 -3.28 -7.31
N GLU A 115 -10.73 -3.20 -6.90
CA GLU A 115 -11.68 -4.32 -6.86
C GLU A 115 -11.11 -5.56 -6.15
N ALA A 116 -10.74 -6.59 -6.93
CA ALA A 116 -10.15 -7.83 -6.44
C ALA A 116 -8.62 -7.88 -6.59
N PHE A 117 -8.02 -6.82 -7.14
CA PHE A 117 -6.58 -6.76 -7.36
C PHE A 117 -5.90 -6.00 -6.25
N GLN A 118 -4.76 -6.48 -5.80
CA GLN A 118 -3.95 -5.80 -4.80
C GLN A 118 -2.49 -5.78 -5.21
N VAL A 119 -1.87 -4.62 -5.05
CA VAL A 119 -0.43 -4.46 -5.27
C VAL A 119 0.33 -4.99 -4.05
N ALA A 120 1.44 -5.65 -4.30
CA ALA A 120 2.36 -6.11 -3.26
C ALA A 120 3.81 -5.88 -3.67
N ASP A 121 4.65 -5.56 -2.68
CA ASP A 121 6.09 -5.40 -2.86
C ASP A 121 6.77 -6.76 -2.86
N ILE A 122 7.74 -6.94 -3.77
CA ILE A 122 8.56 -8.14 -3.83
C ILE A 122 9.66 -8.05 -2.76
N ASN A 123 9.61 -8.94 -1.77
CA ASN A 123 10.67 -9.02 -0.76
C ASN A 123 11.85 -9.86 -1.25
N LYS A 124 11.55 -10.97 -1.92
CA LYS A 124 12.57 -11.89 -2.49
C LYS A 124 11.95 -12.88 -3.46
N GLY A 125 12.78 -13.44 -4.32
CA GLY A 125 12.45 -14.52 -5.24
C GLY A 125 12.25 -14.08 -6.69
N ASP A 126 12.23 -15.06 -7.60
CA ASP A 126 11.96 -14.89 -9.04
C ASP A 126 10.47 -15.13 -9.29
N ILE A 127 9.65 -14.09 -9.08
CA ILE A 127 8.20 -14.16 -9.20
C ILE A 127 7.79 -13.93 -10.64
N ARG A 128 6.80 -14.69 -11.12
CA ARG A 128 6.27 -14.61 -12.48
C ARG A 128 4.76 -14.58 -12.49
N MET A 129 4.20 -14.09 -13.57
CA MET A 129 2.77 -14.18 -13.83
C MET A 129 2.28 -15.62 -13.72
N GLY A 130 1.15 -15.81 -13.06
CA GLY A 130 0.53 -17.14 -12.87
C GLY A 130 1.02 -17.88 -11.62
N ASP A 131 2.00 -17.38 -10.87
CA ASP A 131 2.41 -17.98 -9.60
C ASP A 131 1.29 -17.88 -8.55
N ASP A 132 1.20 -18.86 -7.69
CA ASP A 132 0.21 -18.90 -6.62
C ASP A 132 0.71 -18.12 -5.40
N VAL A 133 -0.19 -17.32 -4.82
CA VAL A 133 0.07 -16.54 -3.60
C VAL A 133 -0.79 -17.09 -2.47
N ARG A 134 -0.18 -17.42 -1.34
CA ARG A 134 -0.89 -17.89 -0.15
C ARG A 134 -0.17 -17.48 1.12
N PHE A 135 -0.94 -17.39 2.19
CA PHE A 135 -0.40 -17.16 3.51
C PHE A 135 0.45 -18.40 3.93
N ASP A 136 1.59 -18.13 4.54
CA ASP A 136 2.59 -19.14 4.93
C ASP A 136 2.45 -19.47 6.41
#